data_57924f76a09ce970772edf610d6051be
#
_entry.id   57924f76a09ce970772edf610d6051be
#
_cell.length_a   1.000
_cell.length_b   1.000
_cell.length_c   1.000
_cell.angle_alpha   90.00
_cell.angle_beta   90.00
_cell.angle_gamma   90.00
#
_symmetry.space_group_name_H-M   'P 1'
#
loop_
_entity.id
_entity.type
_entity.pdbx_description
1 polymer ?
#
loop_
_entity_poly.entity_id
_entity_poly.type
_entity_poly.pdbx_seq_one_letter_code
_entity_poly.pdbx_strand_id
1 'polypeptide(L)'
;MRPGRKRELVAQLCREWDVSIRRGCGVLEFDTSTYHYKARRRDQAGIEARIKDICETRVRYGYRRVHVMLRREGHEINEKRTRRIYSELGMQLRNKTPKRRVKAKLREDRQEAIGPNDVWAMDFVHDQLATGTKLRILTVVDTFSRYVPVLDPRFNYRAENVVSALDKACSRIGHPRTIRVDNGSEFVSRDLDLWAYVHGVTLDFSRPGKPTDNAYIEAFNGRFRAECLNAHWFLTLADAAEKLEAWRRYYNEDRPHGAIGHKAPISLTNHGGITSPPT
;
A
#
# COMPACT_ATOMS: atom_id res chain seq x y z
N MET A 1 24.44 30.64 1.23
CA MET A 1 23.16 31.34 1.52
C MET A 1 22.14 31.12 0.38
N ARG A 2 20.84 30.94 0.67
CA ARG A 2 19.80 30.72 -0.36
C ARG A 2 19.54 32.00 -1.17
N PRO A 3 19.26 31.92 -2.50
CA PRO A 3 19.03 33.09 -3.35
C PRO A 3 17.98 34.08 -2.85
N GLY A 4 16.89 33.58 -2.22
CA GLY A 4 15.86 34.43 -1.62
C GLY A 4 16.41 35.35 -0.55
N ARG A 5 17.23 34.81 0.36
CA ARG A 5 17.82 35.60 1.44
C ARG A 5 18.84 36.61 0.93
N LYS A 6 19.61 36.25 -0.13
CA LYS A 6 20.51 37.22 -0.79
C LYS A 6 19.75 38.40 -1.39
N ARG A 7 18.56 38.16 -2.02
CA ARG A 7 17.71 39.24 -2.55
C ARG A 7 17.24 40.20 -1.46
N GLU A 8 16.78 39.66 -0.33
CA GLU A 8 16.34 40.47 0.82
C GLU A 8 17.48 41.36 1.32
N LEU A 9 18.68 40.79 1.49
CA LEU A 9 19.85 41.52 1.94
C LEU A 9 20.28 42.61 0.93
N VAL A 10 20.28 42.31 -0.40
CA VAL A 10 20.56 43.36 -1.41
C VAL A 10 19.52 44.47 -1.34
N ALA A 11 18.24 44.15 -1.21
CA ALA A 11 17.18 45.16 -1.08
C ALA A 11 17.34 45.99 0.21
N GLN A 12 17.80 45.38 1.29
CA GLN A 12 18.11 46.09 2.55
C GLN A 12 19.30 47.03 2.40
N LEU A 13 20.42 46.57 1.82
CA LEU A 13 21.60 47.41 1.56
C LEU A 13 21.27 48.61 0.70
N CYS A 14 20.46 48.42 -0.37
CA CYS A 14 20.03 49.52 -1.21
C CYS A 14 19.21 50.57 -0.45
N ARG A 15 18.36 50.18 0.51
CA ARG A 15 17.55 51.11 1.32
C ARG A 15 18.33 51.82 2.41
N GLU A 16 19.24 51.09 3.08
CA GLU A 16 19.95 51.64 4.25
C GLU A 16 21.17 52.49 3.84
N TRP A 17 21.82 52.14 2.71
CA TRP A 17 23.09 52.78 2.32
C TRP A 17 23.01 53.50 0.98
N ASP A 18 21.80 53.66 0.43
CA ASP A 18 21.55 54.30 -0.88
C ASP A 18 22.50 53.82 -1.99
N VAL A 19 22.83 52.54 -2.01
CA VAL A 19 23.71 51.95 -3.02
C VAL A 19 22.91 51.32 -4.16
N SER A 20 23.52 51.28 -5.36
CA SER A 20 22.86 50.63 -6.47
C SER A 20 22.73 49.13 -6.30
N ILE A 21 21.70 48.51 -6.89
CA ILE A 21 21.49 47.05 -6.89
C ILE A 21 22.74 46.31 -7.38
N ARG A 22 23.42 46.84 -8.40
CA ARG A 22 24.64 46.23 -8.94
C ARG A 22 25.75 46.20 -7.89
N ARG A 23 25.93 47.26 -7.12
CA ARG A 23 26.90 47.31 -6.04
C ARG A 23 26.52 46.40 -4.87
N GLY A 24 25.28 46.40 -4.45
CA GLY A 24 24.76 45.49 -3.42
C GLY A 24 24.89 44.01 -3.82
N CYS A 25 24.61 43.68 -5.06
CA CYS A 25 24.83 42.36 -5.61
C CYS A 25 26.32 41.96 -5.61
N GLY A 26 27.21 42.89 -5.99
CA GLY A 26 28.66 42.64 -6.00
C GLY A 26 29.21 42.31 -4.61
N VAL A 27 28.77 43.04 -3.57
CA VAL A 27 29.19 42.79 -2.17
C VAL A 27 28.79 41.40 -1.68
N LEU A 28 27.65 40.88 -2.13
CA LEU A 28 27.13 39.56 -1.71
C LEU A 28 27.49 38.44 -2.67
N GLU A 29 28.37 38.70 -3.65
CA GLU A 29 28.68 37.73 -4.71
C GLU A 29 27.40 37.10 -5.29
N PHE A 30 26.48 37.95 -5.71
CA PHE A 30 25.18 37.56 -6.18
C PHE A 30 24.91 38.17 -7.55
N ASP A 31 24.66 37.34 -8.54
CA ASP A 31 24.45 37.79 -9.91
C ASP A 31 23.19 38.64 -10.02
N THR A 32 23.27 39.79 -10.72
CA THR A 32 22.16 40.72 -10.92
C THR A 32 21.01 40.09 -11.73
N SER A 33 21.31 39.18 -12.65
CA SER A 33 20.27 38.44 -13.38
C SER A 33 19.46 37.55 -12.44
N THR A 34 20.13 36.92 -11.48
CA THR A 34 19.49 36.12 -10.42
C THR A 34 18.70 36.99 -9.44
N TYR A 35 19.17 38.21 -9.14
CA TYR A 35 18.40 39.17 -8.34
C TYR A 35 17.07 39.55 -9.00
N HIS A 36 17.09 39.88 -10.30
CA HIS A 36 15.90 40.27 -11.07
C HIS A 36 15.04 39.09 -11.52
N TYR A 37 15.53 37.85 -11.38
CA TYR A 37 14.78 36.69 -11.81
C TYR A 37 13.46 36.56 -11.08
N LYS A 38 12.35 36.66 -11.79
CA LYS A 38 10.99 36.35 -11.31
C LYS A 38 10.61 34.95 -11.75
N ALA A 39 10.29 34.10 -10.78
CA ALA A 39 9.87 32.75 -11.09
C ALA A 39 8.58 32.76 -11.94
N ARG A 40 8.67 32.31 -13.19
CA ARG A 40 7.51 32.15 -14.09
C ARG A 40 6.85 30.78 -13.90
N ARG A 41 6.67 30.37 -12.65
CA ARG A 41 5.97 29.11 -12.38
C ARG A 41 4.49 29.31 -12.68
N ARG A 42 3.92 28.37 -13.48
CA ARG A 42 2.47 28.29 -13.64
C ARG A 42 1.81 28.08 -12.29
N ASP A 43 0.63 28.63 -12.12
CA ASP A 43 -0.20 28.37 -10.94
C ASP A 43 -0.34 26.86 -10.71
N GLN A 44 -0.11 26.43 -9.50
CA GLN A 44 -0.15 25.01 -9.12
C GLN A 44 -1.17 24.76 -8.01
N ALA A 45 -1.97 25.76 -7.66
CA ALA A 45 -2.94 25.68 -6.55
C ALA A 45 -3.91 24.50 -6.72
N GLY A 46 -4.40 24.25 -7.94
CA GLY A 46 -5.28 23.11 -8.23
C GLY A 46 -4.60 21.76 -7.98
N ILE A 47 -3.33 21.63 -8.38
CA ILE A 47 -2.56 20.38 -8.14
C ILE A 47 -2.23 20.22 -6.65
N GLU A 48 -1.92 21.32 -5.96
CA GLU A 48 -1.67 21.30 -4.51
C GLU A 48 -2.90 20.86 -3.73
N ALA A 49 -4.07 21.43 -4.06
CA ALA A 49 -5.35 21.02 -3.48
C ALA A 49 -5.61 19.54 -3.72
N ARG A 50 -5.45 19.07 -4.97
CA ARG A 50 -5.68 17.65 -5.28
C ARG A 50 -4.72 16.71 -4.57
N ILE A 51 -3.45 17.08 -4.41
CA ILE A 51 -2.47 16.30 -3.63
C ILE A 51 -2.92 16.21 -2.16
N LYS A 52 -3.42 17.31 -1.56
CA LYS A 52 -3.95 17.31 -0.20
C LYS A 52 -5.14 16.36 -0.07
N ASP A 53 -6.14 16.47 -0.95
CA ASP A 53 -7.31 15.60 -0.95
C ASP A 53 -6.94 14.11 -1.01
N ILE A 54 -6.01 13.74 -1.91
CA ILE A 54 -5.52 12.36 -2.01
C ILE A 54 -4.83 11.94 -0.71
N CYS A 55 -4.02 12.80 -0.09
CA CYS A 55 -3.30 12.48 1.13
C CYS A 55 -4.22 12.40 2.36
N GLU A 56 -5.25 13.22 2.43
CA GLU A 56 -6.27 13.19 3.49
C GLU A 56 -7.14 11.94 3.40
N THR A 57 -7.58 11.59 2.20
CA THR A 57 -8.36 10.36 1.96
C THR A 57 -7.51 9.10 2.11
N ARG A 58 -6.25 9.15 1.71
CA ARG A 58 -5.31 8.02 1.65
C ARG A 58 -4.05 8.30 2.46
N VAL A 59 -4.18 8.41 3.77
CA VAL A 59 -3.14 8.86 4.72
C VAL A 59 -1.81 8.09 4.60
N ARG A 60 -1.84 6.85 4.12
CA ARG A 60 -0.65 6.00 3.93
C ARG A 60 -0.04 6.06 2.53
N TYR A 61 -0.48 7.01 1.68
CA TYR A 61 0.11 7.17 0.35
C TYR A 61 1.35 8.06 0.40
N GLY A 62 2.48 7.51 -0.08
CA GLY A 62 3.67 8.31 -0.40
C GLY A 62 3.55 8.94 -1.79
N TYR A 63 4.41 9.91 -2.09
CA TYR A 63 4.39 10.72 -3.32
C TYR A 63 4.27 9.89 -4.61
N ARG A 64 4.85 8.68 -4.68
CA ARG A 64 4.76 7.81 -5.87
C ARG A 64 3.33 7.38 -6.17
N ARG A 65 2.59 6.96 -5.15
CA ARG A 65 1.18 6.59 -5.32
C ARG A 65 0.31 7.81 -5.60
N VAL A 66 0.58 8.93 -4.94
CA VAL A 66 -0.08 10.21 -5.23
C VAL A 66 0.15 10.59 -6.70
N HIS A 67 1.37 10.44 -7.21
CA HIS A 67 1.68 10.67 -8.61
C HIS A 67 0.88 9.76 -9.55
N VAL A 68 0.78 8.47 -9.23
CA VAL A 68 -0.03 7.52 -10.03
C VAL A 68 -1.50 7.92 -10.05
N MET A 69 -2.06 8.34 -8.91
CA MET A 69 -3.45 8.82 -8.85
C MET A 69 -3.66 10.06 -9.72
N LEU A 70 -2.79 11.07 -9.61
CA LEU A 70 -2.84 12.26 -10.46
C LEU A 70 -2.77 11.91 -11.95
N ARG A 71 -1.91 10.97 -12.34
CA ARG A 71 -1.81 10.50 -13.73
C ARG A 71 -3.08 9.80 -14.21
N ARG A 72 -3.73 8.99 -13.37
CA ARG A 72 -5.01 8.35 -13.68
C ARG A 72 -6.16 9.35 -13.85
N GLU A 73 -6.09 10.45 -13.11
CA GLU A 73 -7.04 11.57 -13.20
C GLU A 73 -6.76 12.50 -14.41
N GLY A 74 -5.79 12.14 -15.24
CA GLY A 74 -5.45 12.91 -16.46
C GLY A 74 -4.49 14.08 -16.25
N HIS A 75 -3.94 14.28 -15.04
CA HIS A 75 -2.96 15.35 -14.83
C HIS A 75 -1.62 15.03 -15.49
N GLU A 76 -1.21 15.85 -16.44
CA GLU A 76 0.13 15.76 -17.06
C GLU A 76 1.19 16.41 -16.18
N ILE A 77 1.64 15.68 -15.16
CA ILE A 77 2.64 16.13 -14.21
C ILE A 77 3.83 15.18 -14.14
N ASN A 78 5.04 15.74 -14.02
CA ASN A 78 6.25 14.95 -13.82
C ASN A 78 6.36 14.49 -12.35
N GLU A 79 6.85 13.27 -12.15
CA GLU A 79 7.04 12.69 -10.80
C GLU A 79 7.93 13.56 -9.90
N LYS A 80 8.99 14.18 -10.44
CA LYS A 80 9.86 15.10 -9.68
C LYS A 80 9.08 16.32 -9.17
N ARG A 81 8.14 16.84 -9.99
CA ARG A 81 7.27 17.95 -9.60
C ARG A 81 6.29 17.51 -8.49
N THR A 82 5.64 16.34 -8.65
CA THR A 82 4.77 15.78 -7.61
C THR A 82 5.52 15.62 -6.29
N ARG A 83 6.72 15.01 -6.32
CA ARG A 83 7.56 14.83 -5.12
C ARG A 83 7.88 16.15 -4.43
N ARG A 84 8.24 17.17 -5.22
CA ARG A 84 8.56 18.51 -4.68
C ARG A 84 7.35 19.13 -3.98
N ILE A 85 6.18 19.17 -4.66
CA ILE A 85 4.95 19.73 -4.09
C ILE A 85 4.52 18.96 -2.83
N TYR A 86 4.51 17.62 -2.90
CA TYR A 86 4.22 16.74 -1.77
C TYR A 86 5.10 17.04 -0.55
N SER A 87 6.40 17.33 -0.78
CA SER A 87 7.35 17.68 0.27
C SER A 87 7.14 19.11 0.80
N GLU A 88 6.83 20.08 -0.09
CA GLU A 88 6.53 21.47 0.28
C GLU A 88 5.26 21.54 1.14
N LEU A 89 4.27 20.69 0.89
CA LEU A 89 3.04 20.56 1.67
C LEU A 89 3.22 19.82 3.01
N GLY A 90 4.39 19.27 3.30
CA GLY A 90 4.65 18.54 4.55
C GLY A 90 3.96 17.18 4.65
N MET A 91 3.48 16.62 3.52
CA MET A 91 2.71 15.35 3.48
C MET A 91 3.59 14.09 3.61
N GLN A 92 4.85 14.23 3.99
CA GLN A 92 5.80 13.13 4.07
C GLN A 92 5.42 12.16 5.17
N LEU A 93 5.34 10.88 4.81
CA LEU A 93 5.17 9.81 5.79
C LEU A 93 6.41 9.76 6.71
N ARG A 94 6.19 9.70 8.02
CA ARG A 94 7.30 9.49 8.97
C ARG A 94 7.89 8.11 8.73
N ASN A 95 9.10 8.06 8.20
CA ASN A 95 9.86 6.83 8.06
C ASN A 95 10.54 6.50 9.40
N LYS A 96 10.29 5.29 9.90
CA LYS A 96 11.13 4.76 10.98
C LYS A 96 12.55 4.59 10.44
N THR A 97 13.56 4.99 11.21
CA THR A 97 14.97 4.72 10.88
C THR A 97 15.14 3.22 10.63
N PRO A 98 15.70 2.80 9.49
CA PRO A 98 15.89 1.39 9.19
C PRO A 98 16.73 0.74 10.29
N LYS A 99 16.19 -0.23 10.99
CA LYS A 99 16.99 -1.06 11.89
C LYS A 99 17.83 -1.99 11.02
N ARG A 100 19.13 -2.11 11.35
CA ARG A 100 20.03 -3.06 10.71
C ARG A 100 19.42 -4.46 10.83
N ARG A 101 19.05 -5.08 9.71
CA ARG A 101 18.49 -6.43 9.69
C ARG A 101 19.50 -7.37 9.11
N VAL A 102 19.76 -8.47 9.82
CA VAL A 102 20.44 -9.62 9.23
C VAL A 102 19.52 -10.17 8.15
N LYS A 103 20.02 -10.35 6.93
CA LYS A 103 19.25 -11.02 5.88
C LYS A 103 18.94 -12.44 6.33
N ALA A 104 17.67 -12.74 6.53
CA ALA A 104 17.26 -14.13 6.76
C ALA A 104 17.57 -14.94 5.48
N LYS A 105 18.16 -16.11 5.66
CA LYS A 105 18.38 -17.05 4.54
C LYS A 105 16.99 -17.54 4.09
N LEU A 106 16.59 -17.16 2.88
CA LEU A 106 15.36 -17.66 2.26
C LEU A 106 15.51 -19.16 1.96
N ARG A 107 14.37 -19.84 1.90
CA ARG A 107 14.34 -21.25 1.43
C ARG A 107 14.68 -21.29 -0.05
N GLU A 108 15.71 -22.05 -0.41
CA GLU A 108 16.14 -22.25 -1.79
C GLU A 108 15.21 -23.23 -2.55
N ASP A 109 14.49 -24.07 -1.80
CA ASP A 109 13.53 -25.06 -2.33
C ASP A 109 12.16 -24.48 -2.70
N ARG A 110 11.88 -23.19 -2.36
CA ARG A 110 10.64 -22.51 -2.70
C ARG A 110 10.77 -21.76 -4.03
N GLN A 111 10.00 -22.20 -4.99
CA GLN A 111 9.87 -21.48 -6.25
C GLN A 111 9.08 -20.19 -6.06
N GLU A 112 9.50 -19.12 -6.73
CA GLU A 112 8.70 -17.91 -6.84
C GLU A 112 7.47 -18.16 -7.70
N ALA A 113 6.37 -17.50 -7.39
CA ALA A 113 5.16 -17.58 -8.20
C ALA A 113 5.41 -16.98 -9.59
N ILE A 114 5.10 -17.72 -10.64
CA ILE A 114 5.31 -17.34 -12.05
C ILE A 114 4.06 -16.73 -12.69
N GLY A 115 2.90 -16.88 -12.07
CA GLY A 115 1.62 -16.35 -12.57
C GLY A 115 0.56 -16.24 -11.47
N PRO A 116 -0.60 -15.65 -11.82
CA PRO A 116 -1.76 -15.62 -10.94
C PRO A 116 -2.22 -17.04 -10.59
N ASN A 117 -2.71 -17.23 -9.37
CA ASN A 117 -3.13 -18.53 -8.81
C ASN A 117 -2.02 -19.60 -8.75
N ASP A 118 -0.76 -19.20 -8.90
CA ASP A 118 0.33 -20.13 -8.72
C ASP A 118 0.58 -20.42 -7.24
N VAL A 119 0.70 -19.35 -6.43
CA VAL A 119 0.93 -19.49 -4.98
C VAL A 119 0.10 -18.47 -4.21
N TRP A 120 -0.80 -18.97 -3.37
CA TRP A 120 -1.47 -18.15 -2.37
C TRP A 120 -0.73 -18.24 -1.03
N ALA A 121 -0.80 -17.19 -0.22
CA ALA A 121 -0.38 -17.20 1.16
C ALA A 121 -1.58 -16.90 2.05
N MET A 122 -1.74 -17.64 3.14
CA MET A 122 -2.89 -17.58 4.03
C MET A 122 -2.45 -17.44 5.48
N ASP A 123 -3.21 -16.64 6.26
CA ASP A 123 -2.94 -16.39 7.67
C ASP A 123 -4.18 -15.83 8.37
N PHE A 124 -4.13 -15.74 9.70
CA PHE A 124 -5.15 -15.07 10.51
C PHE A 124 -4.67 -13.74 11.07
N VAL A 125 -5.54 -12.74 11.01
CA VAL A 125 -5.37 -11.47 11.72
C VAL A 125 -6.42 -11.37 12.81
N HIS A 126 -6.01 -10.90 13.99
CA HIS A 126 -6.89 -10.69 15.13
C HIS A 126 -7.22 -9.20 15.28
N ASP A 127 -8.47 -8.93 15.57
CA ASP A 127 -8.99 -7.61 15.94
C ASP A 127 -10.14 -7.77 16.94
N GLN A 128 -10.89 -6.71 17.21
CA GLN A 128 -12.04 -6.73 18.11
C GLN A 128 -13.12 -5.74 17.68
N LEU A 129 -14.35 -6.03 18.04
CA LEU A 129 -15.45 -5.08 17.98
C LEU A 129 -15.27 -3.96 19.00
N ALA A 130 -15.99 -2.85 18.83
CA ALA A 130 -16.04 -1.75 19.79
C ALA A 130 -16.50 -2.22 21.20
N THR A 131 -17.24 -3.31 21.28
CA THR A 131 -17.66 -3.99 22.52
C THR A 131 -16.56 -4.79 23.20
N GLY A 132 -15.36 -4.92 22.59
CA GLY A 132 -14.26 -5.76 23.08
C GLY A 132 -14.34 -7.22 22.63
N THR A 133 -15.40 -7.63 21.93
CA THR A 133 -15.53 -8.99 21.42
C THR A 133 -14.48 -9.28 20.35
N LYS A 134 -13.67 -10.31 20.54
CA LYS A 134 -12.56 -10.66 19.64
C LYS A 134 -13.07 -11.13 18.28
N LEU A 135 -12.36 -10.71 17.24
CA LEU A 135 -12.54 -11.12 15.85
C LEU A 135 -11.30 -11.84 15.36
N ARG A 136 -11.50 -12.89 14.58
CA ARG A 136 -10.47 -13.50 13.73
C ARG A 136 -10.83 -13.27 12.28
N ILE A 137 -9.87 -12.85 11.50
CA ILE A 137 -10.05 -12.51 10.08
C ILE A 137 -9.13 -13.42 9.27
N LEU A 138 -9.71 -14.30 8.46
CA LEU A 138 -8.93 -15.09 7.51
C LEU A 138 -8.48 -14.17 6.39
N THR A 139 -7.19 -14.15 6.13
CA THR A 139 -6.58 -13.38 5.06
C THR A 139 -5.91 -14.31 4.06
N VAL A 140 -6.20 -14.14 2.78
CA VAL A 140 -5.54 -14.86 1.69
C VAL A 140 -5.05 -13.87 0.66
N VAL A 141 -3.82 -14.03 0.18
CA VAL A 141 -3.23 -13.17 -0.86
C VAL A 141 -2.52 -14.01 -1.91
N ASP A 142 -2.77 -13.71 -3.17
CA ASP A 142 -1.98 -14.23 -4.29
C ASP A 142 -0.60 -13.56 -4.28
N THR A 143 0.46 -14.36 -4.20
CA THR A 143 1.82 -13.85 -4.04
C THR A 143 2.39 -13.24 -5.32
N PHE A 144 1.83 -13.53 -6.49
CA PHE A 144 2.20 -12.95 -7.77
C PHE A 144 1.48 -11.62 -8.01
N SER A 145 0.16 -11.65 -8.16
CA SER A 145 -0.66 -10.49 -8.50
C SER A 145 -0.90 -9.53 -7.33
N ARG A 146 -0.68 -9.98 -6.10
CA ARG A 146 -1.08 -9.29 -4.85
C ARG A 146 -2.59 -9.22 -4.65
N TYR A 147 -3.36 -9.91 -5.47
CA TYR A 147 -4.82 -9.99 -5.34
C TYR A 147 -5.20 -10.66 -4.01
N VAL A 148 -6.24 -10.17 -3.41
CA VAL A 148 -6.77 -10.68 -2.13
C VAL A 148 -8.10 -11.37 -2.38
N PRO A 149 -8.11 -12.70 -2.53
CA PRO A 149 -9.36 -13.46 -2.74
C PRO A 149 -10.25 -13.51 -1.50
N VAL A 150 -9.65 -13.52 -0.30
CA VAL A 150 -10.39 -13.68 0.96
C VAL A 150 -9.98 -12.65 1.99
N LEU A 151 -10.98 -11.97 2.56
CA LEU A 151 -10.97 -11.27 3.86
C LEU A 151 -12.27 -11.63 4.56
N ASP A 152 -12.23 -12.64 5.43
CA ASP A 152 -13.45 -13.16 6.06
C ASP A 152 -13.37 -13.00 7.60
N PRO A 153 -14.15 -12.12 8.24
CA PRO A 153 -14.17 -11.93 9.67
C PRO A 153 -15.16 -12.90 10.33
N ARG A 154 -14.75 -13.53 11.44
CA ARG A 154 -15.60 -14.36 12.28
C ARG A 154 -15.21 -14.20 13.75
N PHE A 155 -16.11 -14.59 14.65
CA PHE A 155 -15.78 -14.68 16.08
C PHE A 155 -14.85 -15.87 16.36
N ASN A 156 -15.14 -16.99 15.70
CA ASN A 156 -14.38 -18.23 15.81
C ASN A 156 -14.12 -18.82 14.42
N TYR A 157 -13.00 -19.50 14.29
CA TYR A 157 -12.66 -20.23 13.08
C TYR A 157 -12.42 -21.71 13.39
N ARG A 158 -13.03 -22.57 12.59
CA ARG A 158 -12.75 -23.99 12.50
C ARG A 158 -12.24 -24.31 11.09
N ALA A 159 -11.68 -25.48 10.88
CA ALA A 159 -11.19 -25.94 9.57
C ALA A 159 -12.26 -25.87 8.48
N GLU A 160 -13.50 -26.27 8.78
CA GLU A 160 -14.66 -26.18 7.88
C GLU A 160 -14.93 -24.76 7.38
N ASN A 161 -14.69 -23.77 8.24
CA ASN A 161 -14.89 -22.36 7.87
C ASN A 161 -13.80 -21.89 6.89
N VAL A 162 -12.56 -22.39 7.05
CA VAL A 162 -11.45 -22.11 6.13
C VAL A 162 -11.78 -22.72 4.75
N VAL A 163 -12.18 -23.98 4.71
CA VAL A 163 -12.60 -24.67 3.49
C VAL A 163 -13.72 -23.91 2.78
N SER A 164 -14.79 -23.56 3.51
CA SER A 164 -15.92 -22.79 2.94
C SER A 164 -15.49 -21.43 2.37
N ALA A 165 -14.55 -20.73 3.00
CA ALA A 165 -14.03 -19.46 2.50
C ALA A 165 -13.18 -19.65 1.23
N LEU A 166 -12.38 -20.72 1.18
CA LEU A 166 -11.59 -21.08 0.01
C LEU A 166 -12.48 -21.49 -1.17
N ASP A 167 -13.51 -22.32 -0.96
CA ASP A 167 -14.47 -22.71 -2.00
C ASP A 167 -15.14 -21.50 -2.65
N LYS A 168 -15.62 -20.55 -1.83
CA LYS A 168 -16.20 -19.29 -2.32
C LYS A 168 -15.21 -18.45 -3.13
N ALA A 169 -13.95 -18.44 -2.77
CA ALA A 169 -12.95 -17.75 -3.51
C ALA A 169 -12.60 -18.48 -4.82
N CYS A 170 -12.35 -19.78 -4.73
CA CYS A 170 -11.97 -20.62 -5.87
C CYS A 170 -13.06 -20.70 -6.94
N SER A 171 -14.36 -20.68 -6.56
CA SER A 171 -15.46 -20.64 -7.52
C SER A 171 -15.46 -19.39 -8.39
N ARG A 172 -14.85 -18.29 -7.92
CA ARG A 172 -14.76 -17.00 -8.65
C ARG A 172 -13.49 -16.85 -9.48
N ILE A 173 -12.37 -17.32 -8.96
CA ILE A 173 -11.05 -17.02 -9.54
C ILE A 173 -10.20 -18.27 -9.85
N GLY A 174 -10.73 -19.47 -9.63
CA GLY A 174 -10.03 -20.74 -9.80
C GLY A 174 -9.19 -21.12 -8.58
N HIS A 175 -8.69 -22.34 -8.59
CA HIS A 175 -7.88 -22.90 -7.51
C HIS A 175 -6.42 -22.50 -7.67
N PRO A 176 -5.70 -22.23 -6.56
CA PRO A 176 -4.25 -22.04 -6.61
C PRO A 176 -3.55 -23.39 -6.76
N ARG A 177 -2.35 -23.38 -7.31
CA ARG A 177 -1.48 -24.57 -7.33
C ARG A 177 -0.95 -24.91 -5.93
N THR A 178 -0.61 -23.87 -5.16
CA THR A 178 -0.02 -24.01 -3.82
C THR A 178 -0.61 -22.99 -2.86
N ILE A 179 -0.86 -23.39 -1.60
CA ILE A 179 -1.20 -22.47 -0.52
C ILE A 179 -0.13 -22.56 0.56
N ARG A 180 0.52 -21.42 0.86
CA ARG A 180 1.44 -21.28 1.99
C ARG A 180 0.71 -20.91 3.24
N VAL A 181 0.95 -21.70 4.29
CA VAL A 181 0.31 -21.55 5.61
C VAL A 181 1.33 -21.65 6.73
N ASP A 182 0.98 -21.17 7.89
CA ASP A 182 1.70 -21.50 9.12
C ASP A 182 1.20 -22.84 9.68
N ASN A 183 1.72 -23.24 10.87
CA ASN A 183 1.34 -24.48 11.54
C ASN A 183 0.16 -24.27 12.52
N GLY A 184 -0.75 -23.33 12.25
CA GLY A 184 -1.96 -23.14 13.03
C GLY A 184 -2.86 -24.38 13.02
N SER A 185 -3.54 -24.66 14.11
CA SER A 185 -4.41 -25.86 14.26
C SER A 185 -5.52 -25.92 13.21
N GLU A 186 -5.98 -24.78 12.74
CA GLU A 186 -7.02 -24.67 11.71
C GLU A 186 -6.51 -25.02 10.32
N PHE A 187 -5.20 -24.87 10.10
CA PHE A 187 -4.53 -25.21 8.82
C PHE A 187 -3.95 -26.63 8.84
N VAL A 188 -3.55 -27.11 10.02
CA VAL A 188 -3.17 -28.52 10.23
C VAL A 188 -4.40 -29.33 10.59
N SER A 189 -5.26 -29.58 9.61
CA SER A 189 -6.55 -30.24 9.81
C SER A 189 -6.85 -31.22 8.68
N ARG A 190 -7.59 -32.29 9.03
CA ARG A 190 -8.04 -33.28 8.06
C ARG A 190 -8.93 -32.68 6.97
N ASP A 191 -9.77 -31.71 7.31
CA ASP A 191 -10.71 -31.13 6.36
C ASP A 191 -9.99 -30.31 5.30
N LEU A 192 -8.99 -29.49 5.71
CA LEU A 192 -8.21 -28.71 4.76
C LEU A 192 -7.28 -29.60 3.89
N ASP A 193 -6.72 -30.65 4.49
CA ASP A 193 -5.90 -31.62 3.75
C ASP A 193 -6.72 -32.38 2.71
N LEU A 194 -7.90 -32.85 3.08
CA LEU A 194 -8.83 -33.50 2.14
C LEU A 194 -9.27 -32.56 1.03
N TRP A 195 -9.60 -31.31 1.36
CA TRP A 195 -9.96 -30.27 0.39
C TRP A 195 -8.82 -30.04 -0.61
N ALA A 196 -7.61 -29.90 -0.11
CA ALA A 196 -6.42 -29.69 -0.93
C ALA A 196 -6.17 -30.87 -1.87
N TYR A 197 -6.29 -32.10 -1.36
CA TYR A 197 -6.15 -33.31 -2.16
C TYR A 197 -7.19 -33.38 -3.29
N VAL A 198 -8.46 -33.15 -2.99
CA VAL A 198 -9.55 -33.20 -3.97
C VAL A 198 -9.36 -32.19 -5.10
N HIS A 199 -8.84 -30.99 -4.78
CA HIS A 199 -8.65 -29.92 -5.75
C HIS A 199 -7.24 -29.86 -6.36
N GLY A 200 -6.35 -30.81 -6.03
CA GLY A 200 -4.97 -30.84 -6.54
C GLY A 200 -4.12 -29.66 -6.04
N VAL A 201 -4.43 -29.13 -4.86
CA VAL A 201 -3.74 -28.00 -4.23
C VAL A 201 -2.64 -28.53 -3.29
N THR A 202 -1.44 -27.99 -3.38
CA THR A 202 -0.36 -28.33 -2.45
C THR A 202 -0.38 -27.39 -1.24
N LEU A 203 -0.39 -27.94 -0.03
CA LEU A 203 -0.20 -27.16 1.21
C LEU A 203 1.31 -27.08 1.53
N ASP A 204 1.87 -25.86 1.53
CA ASP A 204 3.27 -25.57 1.86
C ASP A 204 3.37 -24.95 3.25
N PHE A 205 3.63 -25.78 4.26
CA PHE A 205 3.74 -25.35 5.65
C PHE A 205 5.05 -24.62 5.93
N SER A 206 4.98 -23.56 6.71
CA SER A 206 6.14 -22.82 7.18
C SER A 206 6.92 -23.64 8.20
N ARG A 207 8.27 -23.54 8.17
CA ARG A 207 9.12 -24.22 9.15
C ARG A 207 8.91 -23.61 10.54
N PRO A 208 8.88 -24.40 11.60
CA PRO A 208 8.79 -23.91 12.96
C PRO A 208 9.85 -22.84 13.26
N GLY A 209 9.45 -21.72 13.85
CA GLY A 209 10.36 -20.63 14.23
C GLY A 209 10.97 -19.83 13.06
N LYS A 210 10.47 -19.97 11.83
CA LYS A 210 10.92 -19.22 10.66
C LYS A 210 9.81 -18.34 10.07
N PRO A 211 9.51 -17.18 10.69
CA PRO A 211 8.44 -16.29 10.21
C PRO A 211 8.66 -15.80 8.78
N THR A 212 9.92 -15.72 8.34
CA THR A 212 10.24 -15.32 6.95
C THR A 212 9.67 -16.24 5.88
N ASP A 213 9.28 -17.45 6.24
CA ASP A 213 8.70 -18.41 5.31
C ASP A 213 7.29 -17.95 4.84
N ASN A 214 6.60 -17.08 5.57
CA ASN A 214 5.31 -16.50 5.18
C ASN A 214 5.34 -14.96 5.05
N ALA A 215 6.48 -14.40 4.65
CA ALA A 215 6.72 -12.95 4.60
C ALA A 215 5.72 -12.17 3.72
N TYR A 216 5.12 -12.81 2.69
CA TYR A 216 4.15 -12.16 1.82
C TYR A 216 2.86 -11.81 2.55
N ILE A 217 2.30 -12.77 3.31
CA ILE A 217 1.08 -12.53 4.07
C ILE A 217 1.34 -11.63 5.27
N GLU A 218 2.50 -11.74 5.93
CA GLU A 218 2.89 -10.83 7.01
C GLU A 218 2.97 -9.38 6.53
N ALA A 219 3.60 -9.16 5.36
CA ALA A 219 3.66 -7.84 4.75
C ALA A 219 2.28 -7.31 4.32
N PHE A 220 1.39 -8.19 3.88
CA PHE A 220 0.00 -7.85 3.60
C PHE A 220 -0.74 -7.50 4.89
N ASN A 221 -0.71 -8.36 5.90
CA ASN A 221 -1.38 -8.19 7.18
C ASN A 221 -0.95 -6.88 7.88
N GLY A 222 0.34 -6.52 7.80
CA GLY A 222 0.84 -5.24 8.29
C GLY A 222 0.22 -4.03 7.59
N ARG A 223 -0.03 -4.10 6.28
CA ARG A 223 -0.71 -3.04 5.51
C ARG A 223 -2.21 -3.02 5.80
N PHE A 224 -2.84 -4.18 5.81
CA PHE A 224 -4.24 -4.35 6.14
C PHE A 224 -4.57 -3.75 7.52
N ARG A 225 -3.74 -4.06 8.53
CA ARG A 225 -3.87 -3.45 9.85
C ARG A 225 -3.75 -1.93 9.81
N ALA A 226 -2.75 -1.41 9.10
CA ALA A 226 -2.47 0.02 9.08
C ALA A 226 -3.47 0.84 8.22
N GLU A 227 -4.01 0.26 7.16
CA GLU A 227 -4.84 0.96 6.18
C GLU A 227 -6.34 0.69 6.35
N CYS A 228 -6.72 -0.39 7.05
CA CYS A 228 -8.11 -0.76 7.29
C CYS A 228 -8.43 -0.90 8.78
N LEU A 229 -7.82 -1.85 9.48
CA LEU A 229 -8.23 -2.15 10.86
C LEU A 229 -8.06 -0.95 11.78
N ASN A 230 -6.91 -0.29 11.75
CA ASN A 230 -6.64 0.90 12.58
C ASN A 230 -7.40 2.17 12.14
N ALA A 231 -8.10 2.13 11.00
CA ALA A 231 -8.86 3.26 10.49
C ALA A 231 -10.37 3.17 10.80
N HIS A 232 -10.83 2.01 11.29
CA HIS A 232 -12.25 1.76 11.51
C HIS A 232 -12.52 1.23 12.91
N TRP A 233 -13.66 1.60 13.46
CA TRP A 233 -14.33 0.91 14.55
C TRP A 233 -15.32 -0.08 13.97
N PHE A 234 -15.37 -1.29 14.50
CA PHE A 234 -16.32 -2.32 14.10
C PHE A 234 -17.40 -2.46 15.19
N LEU A 235 -18.64 -2.15 14.87
CA LEU A 235 -19.75 -2.18 15.82
C LEU A 235 -20.35 -3.58 15.94
N THR A 236 -20.48 -4.28 14.82
CA THR A 236 -21.01 -5.64 14.72
C THR A 236 -20.16 -6.48 13.75
N LEU A 237 -20.37 -7.79 13.73
CA LEU A 237 -19.72 -8.67 12.77
C LEU A 237 -20.13 -8.33 11.32
N ALA A 238 -21.39 -7.95 11.10
CA ALA A 238 -21.87 -7.53 9.78
C ALA A 238 -21.22 -6.22 9.33
N ASP A 239 -21.11 -5.22 10.22
CA ASP A 239 -20.40 -3.97 9.97
C ASP A 239 -18.91 -4.22 9.66
N ALA A 240 -18.26 -5.14 10.39
CA ALA A 240 -16.90 -5.55 10.09
C ALA A 240 -16.80 -6.17 8.69
N ALA A 241 -17.68 -7.11 8.35
CA ALA A 241 -17.68 -7.77 7.04
C ALA A 241 -17.85 -6.77 5.88
N GLU A 242 -18.77 -5.81 6.01
CA GLU A 242 -18.99 -4.75 5.02
C GLU A 242 -17.76 -3.87 4.82
N LYS A 243 -17.19 -3.34 5.89
CA LYS A 243 -16.00 -2.47 5.83
C LYS A 243 -14.76 -3.20 5.28
N LEU A 244 -14.58 -4.47 5.67
CA LEU A 244 -13.49 -5.30 5.16
C LEU A 244 -13.65 -5.60 3.68
N GLU A 245 -14.88 -5.90 3.23
CA GLU A 245 -15.15 -6.16 1.81
C GLU A 245 -14.99 -4.88 0.97
N ALA A 246 -15.45 -3.73 1.44
CA ALA A 246 -15.22 -2.44 0.78
C ALA A 246 -13.72 -2.14 0.64
N TRP A 247 -12.94 -2.38 1.70
CA TRP A 247 -11.49 -2.22 1.64
C TRP A 247 -10.82 -3.25 0.72
N ARG A 248 -11.27 -4.52 0.70
CA ARG A 248 -10.75 -5.56 -0.20
C ARG A 248 -10.95 -5.20 -1.66
N ARG A 249 -12.15 -4.71 -2.02
CA ARG A 249 -12.45 -4.22 -3.38
C ARG A 249 -11.52 -3.08 -3.76
N TYR A 250 -11.45 -2.05 -2.93
CA TYR A 250 -10.53 -0.94 -3.15
C TYR A 250 -9.07 -1.41 -3.29
N TYR A 251 -8.61 -2.34 -2.43
CA TYR A 251 -7.26 -2.89 -2.48
C TYR A 251 -6.98 -3.60 -3.81
N ASN A 252 -7.94 -4.37 -4.29
CA ASN A 252 -7.81 -5.17 -5.52
C ASN A 252 -7.97 -4.34 -6.80
N GLU A 253 -8.91 -3.40 -6.81
CA GLU A 253 -9.38 -2.72 -8.03
C GLU A 253 -8.70 -1.37 -8.25
N ASP A 254 -8.41 -0.63 -7.18
CA ASP A 254 -7.95 0.75 -7.29
C ASP A 254 -6.52 0.97 -6.79
N ARG A 255 -6.14 0.28 -5.72
CA ARG A 255 -4.92 0.58 -4.98
C ARG A 255 -3.66 0.31 -5.80
N PRO A 256 -2.78 1.32 -6.03
CA PRO A 256 -1.52 1.09 -6.76
C PRO A 256 -0.51 0.29 -5.91
N HIS A 257 0.07 -0.76 -6.49
CA HIS A 257 1.06 -1.62 -5.84
C HIS A 257 2.45 -1.47 -6.46
N GLY A 258 3.43 -0.97 -5.70
CA GLY A 258 4.79 -0.77 -6.18
C GLY A 258 5.48 -2.06 -6.66
N ALA A 259 5.17 -3.20 -6.04
CA ALA A 259 5.76 -4.50 -6.42
C ALA A 259 5.31 -5.03 -7.79
N ILE A 260 4.21 -4.49 -8.33
CA ILE A 260 3.65 -4.86 -9.63
C ILE A 260 3.56 -3.65 -10.58
N GLY A 261 4.53 -2.75 -10.49
CA GLY A 261 4.61 -1.59 -11.38
C GLY A 261 3.50 -0.55 -11.16
N HIS A 262 3.03 -0.38 -9.93
CA HIS A 262 1.94 0.52 -9.56
C HIS A 262 0.57 0.22 -10.21
N LYS A 263 0.39 -0.99 -10.72
CA LYS A 263 -0.91 -1.49 -11.18
C LYS A 263 -1.81 -1.86 -9.99
N ALA A 264 -3.11 -1.95 -10.23
CA ALA A 264 -4.04 -2.58 -9.30
C ALA A 264 -3.94 -4.11 -9.43
N PRO A 265 -4.06 -4.90 -8.34
CA PRO A 265 -3.94 -6.36 -8.38
C PRO A 265 -4.82 -7.04 -9.42
N ILE A 266 -6.06 -6.59 -9.58
CA ILE A 266 -7.04 -7.15 -10.53
C ILE A 266 -6.53 -7.12 -11.98
N SER A 267 -5.68 -6.17 -12.33
CA SER A 267 -5.15 -6.06 -13.69
C SER A 267 -4.16 -7.17 -14.07
N LEU A 268 -3.70 -7.95 -13.10
CA LEU A 268 -2.81 -9.10 -13.31
C LEU A 268 -3.52 -10.44 -13.13
N THR A 269 -4.79 -10.45 -12.71
CA THR A 269 -5.59 -11.67 -12.71
C THR A 269 -6.08 -11.92 -14.14
N ASN A 270 -5.88 -13.12 -14.68
CA ASN A 270 -6.22 -13.49 -16.08
C ASN A 270 -7.74 -13.53 -16.35
N HIS A 271 -8.51 -12.85 -15.57
CA HIS A 271 -9.96 -12.83 -15.68
C HIS A 271 -10.36 -11.63 -16.55
N GLY A 272 -10.26 -11.82 -17.86
CA GLY A 272 -10.97 -10.95 -18.80
C GLY A 272 -12.44 -10.87 -18.38
N GLY A 273 -12.84 -9.76 -17.78
CA GLY A 273 -14.26 -9.40 -17.67
C GLY A 273 -14.98 -9.68 -16.36
N ILE A 274 -14.33 -10.02 -15.25
CA ILE A 274 -15.04 -10.08 -13.96
C ILE A 274 -14.82 -8.76 -13.20
N THR A 275 -15.61 -7.75 -13.55
CA THR A 275 -16.01 -6.70 -12.61
C THR A 275 -16.80 -7.38 -11.49
N SER A 276 -16.51 -7.05 -10.21
CA SER A 276 -17.32 -7.51 -9.09
C SER A 276 -18.80 -7.22 -9.39
N PRO A 277 -19.73 -8.16 -9.14
CA PRO A 277 -21.15 -7.90 -9.39
C PRO A 277 -21.57 -6.65 -8.62
N PRO A 278 -22.44 -5.81 -9.21
CA PRO A 278 -23.03 -4.68 -8.51
C PRO A 278 -23.78 -5.20 -7.28
N THR A 279 -23.71 -4.44 -6.20
CA THR A 279 -24.42 -4.67 -4.92
C THR A 279 -25.90 -4.69 -5.10
#